data_443f324f5efe11bc5999264d680ddee0
#
_entry.id   443f324f5efe11bc5999264d680ddee0
#
_cell.length_a   1.000
_cell.length_b   1.000
_cell.length_c   1.000
_cell.angle_alpha   90.00
_cell.angle_beta   90.00
_cell.angle_gamma   90.00
#
_symmetry.space_group_name_H-M   'P 1'
#
loop_
_entity.id
_entity.type
_entity.pdbx_description
1 polymer ?
#
loop_
_entity_poly.entity_id
_entity_poly.type
_entity_poly.pdbx_seq_one_letter_code
_entity_poly.pdbx_strand_id
1 'polypeptide(L)'
;MQKVSIIDSGLTNLFNVSQAFEYIGASVNIVSSPDQIVSAHLILPGVGSYENGMKEISRLGLIDHIYNHINSNKPFLGICLGMQMMLKKSHEFGIHKGLGIIDGEI
;
A
#
# COMPACT_ATOMS: atom_id res chain seq x y z
N MET A 1 10.19 20.13 0.49
CA MET A 1 8.97 19.44 0.91
C MET A 1 8.98 18.02 0.37
N GLN A 2 8.83 17.03 1.24
CA GLN A 2 8.78 15.62 0.84
C GLN A 2 7.47 15.33 0.11
N LYS A 3 7.56 14.59 -0.98
CA LYS A 3 6.40 14.12 -1.72
C LYS A 3 6.07 12.69 -1.33
N VAL A 4 4.78 12.42 -1.12
CA VAL A 4 4.29 11.10 -0.69
C VAL A 4 3.17 10.68 -1.62
N SER A 5 3.27 9.47 -2.18
CA SER A 5 2.19 8.87 -2.98
C SER A 5 1.43 7.89 -2.12
N ILE A 6 0.11 8.08 -2.00
CA ILE A 6 -0.76 7.22 -1.21
C ILE A 6 -1.64 6.42 -2.17
N ILE A 7 -1.56 5.10 -2.08
CA ILE A 7 -2.35 4.21 -2.93
C ILE A 7 -3.81 4.23 -2.48
N ASP A 8 -4.71 4.51 -3.41
CA ASP A 8 -6.15 4.40 -3.23
C ASP A 8 -6.61 3.04 -3.79
N SER A 9 -6.78 2.09 -2.90
CA SER A 9 -7.29 0.77 -3.27
C SER A 9 -8.82 0.68 -3.17
N GLY A 10 -9.49 1.77 -2.81
CA GLY A 10 -10.92 1.77 -2.55
C GLY A 10 -11.31 1.22 -1.18
N LEU A 11 -10.33 0.72 -0.42
CA LEU A 11 -10.54 0.09 0.89
C LEU A 11 -9.79 0.85 1.98
N THR A 12 -9.90 2.19 2.00
CA THR A 12 -9.11 2.98 2.93
C THR A 12 -9.78 4.31 3.26
N ASN A 13 -9.39 4.88 4.39
CA ASN A 13 -9.77 6.24 4.77
C ASN A 13 -8.65 7.20 4.35
N LEU A 14 -8.72 7.62 3.08
CA LEU A 14 -7.69 8.48 2.48
C LEU A 14 -7.59 9.84 3.14
N PHE A 15 -8.72 10.40 3.58
CA PHE A 15 -8.74 11.75 4.15
C PHE A 15 -7.85 11.83 5.39
N ASN A 16 -8.02 10.90 6.33
CA ASN A 16 -7.24 10.91 7.57
C ASN A 16 -5.76 10.64 7.30
N VAL A 17 -5.45 9.70 6.40
CA VAL A 17 -4.06 9.39 6.06
C VAL A 17 -3.39 10.60 5.39
N SER A 18 -4.08 11.21 4.41
CA SER A 18 -3.57 12.40 3.73
C SER A 18 -3.31 13.54 4.71
N GLN A 19 -4.25 13.79 5.60
CA GLN A 19 -4.09 14.86 6.59
C GLN A 19 -2.91 14.62 7.53
N ALA A 20 -2.68 13.38 7.94
CA ALA A 20 -1.55 13.07 8.79
C ALA A 20 -0.23 13.42 8.12
N PHE A 21 -0.07 13.07 6.85
CA PHE A 21 1.16 13.41 6.11
C PHE A 21 1.28 14.90 5.84
N GLU A 22 0.18 15.56 5.48
CA GLU A 22 0.19 17.00 5.26
C GLU A 22 0.52 17.78 6.54
N TYR A 23 0.05 17.29 7.68
CA TYR A 23 0.33 17.90 8.97
C TYR A 23 1.83 17.95 9.28
N ILE A 24 2.57 16.93 8.89
CA ILE A 24 4.02 16.89 9.11
C ILE A 24 4.82 17.51 7.96
N GLY A 25 4.15 18.19 7.02
CA GLY A 25 4.79 18.96 5.98
C GLY A 25 5.00 18.26 4.65
N ALA A 26 4.41 17.08 4.45
CA ALA A 26 4.54 16.38 3.17
C ALA A 26 3.54 16.93 2.14
N SER A 27 3.91 16.80 0.86
CA SER A 27 3.02 17.02 -0.27
C SER A 27 2.46 15.67 -0.68
N VAL A 28 1.13 15.52 -0.70
CA VAL A 28 0.47 14.23 -0.91
C VAL A 28 -0.14 14.16 -2.31
N ASN A 29 0.10 13.06 -3.04
CA ASN A 29 -0.70 12.73 -4.20
C ASN A 29 -1.35 11.36 -4.02
N ILE A 30 -2.61 11.25 -4.43
CA ILE A 30 -3.38 10.01 -4.33
C ILE A 30 -3.26 9.29 -5.66
N VAL A 31 -2.90 8.00 -5.62
CA VAL A 31 -2.64 7.23 -6.84
C VAL A 31 -3.47 5.95 -6.87
N SER A 32 -4.00 5.62 -8.06
CA SER A 32 -4.75 4.40 -8.28
C SER A 32 -4.23 3.61 -9.49
N SER A 33 -3.09 4.03 -10.04
CA SER A 33 -2.40 3.30 -11.11
C SER A 33 -0.90 3.57 -11.02
N PRO A 34 -0.06 2.67 -11.56
CA PRO A 34 1.41 2.82 -11.45
C PRO A 34 1.95 4.11 -12.05
N ASP A 35 1.38 4.58 -13.16
CA ASP A 35 1.85 5.78 -13.86
C ASP A 35 1.59 7.07 -13.07
N GLN A 36 0.75 7.04 -12.06
CA GLN A 36 0.49 8.20 -11.20
C GLN A 36 1.52 8.35 -10.09
N ILE A 37 2.35 7.33 -9.86
CA ILE A 37 3.33 7.34 -8.78
C ILE A 37 4.55 8.14 -9.23
N VAL A 38 4.74 9.32 -8.62
CA VAL A 38 5.81 10.24 -8.99
C VAL A 38 6.80 10.50 -7.86
N SER A 39 6.56 9.96 -6.68
CA SER A 39 7.42 10.19 -5.51
C SER A 39 8.19 8.94 -5.12
N ALA A 40 9.30 9.16 -4.37
CA ALA A 40 10.08 8.05 -3.83
C ALA A 40 9.45 7.41 -2.59
N HIS A 41 8.43 8.05 -2.00
CA HIS A 41 7.76 7.55 -0.81
C HIS A 41 6.39 7.01 -1.19
N LEU A 42 6.17 5.71 -0.97
CA LEU A 42 4.92 5.04 -1.34
C LEU A 42 4.24 4.49 -0.10
N ILE A 43 2.97 4.82 0.06
CA ILE A 43 2.17 4.44 1.23
C ILE A 43 1.04 3.54 0.77
N LEU A 44 0.89 2.40 1.44
CA LEU A 44 -0.21 1.46 1.20
C LEU A 44 -1.08 1.39 2.46
N PRO A 45 -2.10 2.23 2.57
CA PRO A 45 -3.08 2.10 3.64
C PRO A 45 -4.18 1.12 3.24
N GLY A 46 -4.99 0.69 4.19
CA GLY A 46 -6.14 -0.12 3.85
C GLY A 46 -6.90 -0.55 5.09
N VAL A 47 -8.19 -0.81 4.89
CA VAL A 47 -9.07 -1.42 5.87
C VAL A 47 -9.89 -2.49 5.17
N GLY A 48 -10.38 -3.47 5.93
CA GLY A 48 -11.19 -4.55 5.36
C GLY A 48 -10.43 -5.87 5.33
N SER A 49 -10.86 -6.76 4.45
CA SER A 49 -10.30 -8.10 4.40
C SER A 49 -9.01 -8.16 3.57
N TYR A 50 -8.12 -9.03 3.99
CA TYR A 50 -6.86 -9.30 3.31
C TYR A 50 -7.07 -9.72 1.85
N GLU A 51 -8.05 -10.62 1.60
CA GLU A 51 -8.36 -11.10 0.25
C GLU A 51 -8.76 -9.94 -0.67
N ASN A 52 -9.68 -9.09 -0.21
CA ASN A 52 -10.13 -7.96 -1.02
C ASN A 52 -9.02 -6.94 -1.26
N GLY A 53 -8.18 -6.71 -0.26
CA GLY A 53 -7.03 -5.82 -0.43
C GLY A 53 -6.09 -6.31 -1.51
N MET A 54 -5.74 -7.59 -1.49
CA MET A 54 -4.86 -8.19 -2.51
C MET A 54 -5.50 -8.16 -3.90
N LYS A 55 -6.81 -8.43 -3.99
CA LYS A 55 -7.53 -8.34 -5.27
C LYS A 55 -7.48 -6.93 -5.84
N GLU A 56 -7.66 -5.91 -5.01
CA GLU A 56 -7.70 -4.53 -5.48
C GLU A 56 -6.34 -4.06 -5.98
N ILE A 57 -5.26 -4.30 -5.25
CA ILE A 57 -3.95 -3.88 -5.73
C ILE A 57 -3.52 -4.65 -6.98
N SER A 58 -3.98 -5.90 -7.13
CA SER A 58 -3.76 -6.68 -8.35
C SER A 58 -4.54 -6.08 -9.51
N ARG A 59 -5.81 -5.74 -9.29
CA ARG A 59 -6.67 -5.14 -10.32
C ARG A 59 -6.10 -3.81 -10.83
N LEU A 60 -5.52 -3.03 -9.94
CA LEU A 60 -4.94 -1.73 -10.29
C LEU A 60 -3.56 -1.85 -10.95
N GLY A 61 -3.01 -3.04 -11.07
CA GLY A 61 -1.70 -3.25 -11.67
C GLY A 61 -0.54 -2.78 -10.82
N LEU A 62 -0.72 -2.73 -9.50
CA LEU A 62 0.26 -2.14 -8.60
C LEU A 62 1.26 -3.13 -8.00
N ILE A 63 1.01 -4.44 -8.10
CA ILE A 63 1.84 -5.43 -7.41
C ILE A 63 3.28 -5.38 -7.90
N ASP A 64 3.49 -5.45 -9.22
CA ASP A 64 4.85 -5.40 -9.77
C ASP A 64 5.53 -4.07 -9.48
N HIS A 65 4.77 -2.98 -9.51
CA HIS A 65 5.33 -1.67 -9.20
C HIS A 65 5.78 -1.58 -7.73
N ILE A 66 5.00 -2.17 -6.82
CA ILE A 66 5.38 -2.22 -5.41
C ILE A 66 6.69 -3.00 -5.23
N TYR A 67 6.81 -4.16 -5.87
CA TYR A 67 8.06 -4.94 -5.81
C TYR A 67 9.24 -4.15 -6.36
N ASN A 68 9.07 -3.49 -7.51
CA ASN A 68 10.14 -2.69 -8.11
C ASN A 68 10.54 -1.51 -7.20
N HIS A 69 9.56 -0.88 -6.58
CA HIS A 69 9.78 0.23 -5.66
C HIS A 69 10.65 -0.21 -4.47
N ILE A 70 10.30 -1.34 -3.85
CA ILE A 70 11.03 -1.86 -2.69
C ILE A 70 12.41 -2.35 -3.10
N ASN A 71 12.52 -3.04 -4.23
CA ASN A 71 13.80 -3.54 -4.72
C ASN A 71 14.76 -2.42 -5.12
N SER A 72 14.23 -1.22 -5.36
CA SER A 72 15.04 -0.02 -5.61
C SER A 72 15.45 0.72 -4.34
N ASN A 73 15.23 0.10 -3.18
CA ASN A 73 15.53 0.67 -1.86
C ASN A 73 14.79 1.99 -1.59
N LYS A 74 13.59 2.13 -2.15
CA LYS A 74 12.76 3.31 -1.89
C LYS A 74 11.85 3.05 -0.69
N PRO A 75 11.56 4.07 0.13
CA PRO A 75 10.70 3.90 1.30
C PRO A 75 9.29 3.46 0.95
N PHE A 76 8.79 2.47 1.66
CA PHE A 76 7.45 1.94 1.52
C PHE A 76 6.84 1.74 2.91
N LEU A 77 5.64 2.25 3.12
CA LEU A 77 4.94 2.13 4.41
C LEU A 77 3.58 1.49 4.21
N GLY A 78 3.36 0.34 4.86
CA GLY A 78 2.04 -0.29 4.95
C GLY A 78 1.35 0.10 6.25
N ILE A 79 0.08 0.47 6.18
CA ILE A 79 -0.71 0.88 7.35
C ILE A 79 -1.92 -0.03 7.47
N CYS A 80 -2.14 -0.62 8.64
CA CYS A 80 -3.26 -1.53 8.94
C CYS A 80 -3.29 -2.69 7.94
N LEU A 81 -4.35 -2.84 7.15
CA LEU A 81 -4.44 -3.86 6.13
C LEU A 81 -3.26 -3.80 5.16
N GLY A 82 -2.80 -2.59 4.80
CA GLY A 82 -1.63 -2.43 3.95
C GLY A 82 -0.38 -3.10 4.54
N MET A 83 -0.17 -2.98 5.84
CA MET A 83 0.93 -3.66 6.52
C MET A 83 0.71 -5.18 6.49
N GLN A 84 -0.49 -5.65 6.72
CA GLN A 84 -0.80 -7.08 6.70
C GLN A 84 -0.55 -7.69 5.31
N MET A 85 -0.88 -6.97 4.24
CA MET A 85 -0.67 -7.43 2.86
C MET A 85 0.82 -7.59 2.51
N MET A 86 1.73 -6.95 3.24
CA MET A 86 3.16 -7.12 3.05
C MET A 86 3.66 -8.50 3.50
N LEU A 87 2.90 -9.18 4.32
CA LEU A 87 3.26 -10.51 4.82
C LEU A 87 3.04 -11.58 3.75
N LYS A 88 3.49 -12.79 4.04
CA LYS A 88 3.50 -13.88 3.06
C LYS A 88 2.10 -14.37 2.74
N LYS A 89 1.26 -14.55 3.76
CA LYS A 89 -0.12 -15.02 3.58
C LYS A 89 -0.98 -14.75 4.81
N SER A 90 -2.29 -14.87 4.63
CA SER A 90 -3.28 -14.77 5.69
C SER A 90 -4.17 -15.99 5.70
N HIS A 91 -4.59 -16.40 6.90
CA HIS A 91 -5.56 -17.47 7.10
C HIS A 91 -6.97 -16.93 7.35
N GLU A 92 -7.18 -15.64 7.17
CA GLU A 92 -8.49 -15.01 7.33
C GLU A 92 -9.43 -15.42 6.20
N PHE A 93 -10.51 -16.09 6.53
CA PHE A 93 -11.49 -16.61 5.55
C PHE A 93 -10.86 -17.47 4.45
N GLY A 94 -9.99 -18.41 4.84
CA GLY A 94 -9.24 -19.26 3.94
C GLY A 94 -7.77 -18.85 3.88
N ILE A 95 -7.02 -19.47 2.98
CA ILE A 95 -5.60 -19.16 2.83
C ILE A 95 -5.43 -18.25 1.63
N HIS A 96 -4.89 -17.04 1.86
CA HIS A 96 -4.70 -16.04 0.81
C HIS A 96 -3.26 -15.58 0.79
N LYS A 97 -2.66 -15.56 -0.41
CA LYS A 97 -1.27 -15.15 -0.60
C LYS A 97 -1.16 -13.62 -0.59
N GLY A 98 -0.18 -13.12 0.15
CA GLY A 98 0.15 -11.69 0.19
C GLY A 98 1.34 -11.34 -0.68
N LEU A 99 1.93 -10.17 -0.42
CA LEU A 99 3.07 -9.67 -1.18
C LEU A 99 4.37 -10.41 -0.84
N GLY A 100 4.46 -10.99 0.35
CA GLY A 100 5.64 -11.75 0.76
C GLY A 100 6.90 -10.91 0.94
N ILE A 101 6.75 -9.62 1.19
CA ILE A 101 7.86 -8.71 1.43
C ILE A 101 8.45 -8.95 2.81
N ILE A 102 7.59 -9.24 3.77
CA ILE A 102 7.96 -9.57 5.14
C ILE A 102 7.60 -11.04 5.36
N ASP A 103 8.55 -11.82 5.85
CA ASP A 103 8.29 -13.22 6.17
C ASP A 103 7.39 -13.31 7.40
N GLY A 104 6.32 -14.06 7.27
CA GLY A 104 5.34 -14.23 8.33
C GLY A 104 3.93 -14.40 7.78
N GLU A 105 2.99 -14.64 8.68
CA GLU A 105 1.60 -14.91 8.35
C GLU A 105 0.66 -14.21 9.31
N ILE A 106 -0.54 -13.93 8.83
CA ILE A 106 -1.63 -13.40 9.64
C ILE A 106 -2.60 -14.52 9.98
#